data_93d59a974c8d1b23ff9a371384e7c449
#
_entry.id   93d59a974c8d1b23ff9a371384e7c449
#
_cell.length_a   1.000
_cell.length_b   1.000
_cell.length_c   1.000
_cell.angle_alpha   90.00
_cell.angle_beta   90.00
_cell.angle_gamma   90.00
#
_symmetry.space_group_name_H-M   'P 1'
#
loop_
_entity.id
_entity.type
_entity.pdbx_description
1 polymer ?
#
loop_
_entity_poly.entity_id
_entity_poly.type
_entity_poly.pdbx_seq_one_letter_code
_entity_poly.pdbx_strand_id
1 'polypeptide(L)'
;GKAVVQAYLSCPAGSFVKPYQQLVAYAKTPDLGPGQTAEVELRFDLRDESTFDESTGGYILEAGDYILLVGDSSATAAPAAVITLPETVSVEDARPIDRERTVQEIRLESKRPDVPEGLLHLELKTGDVHKIRHSFEPDGQWNVYKDIVAMMDATERVELLLGAGMHFFAFKGSFTVPGNAANTSSNLMKDHQIPSVSLADGPAGLRILEESVQYRSGKIKPLKNAISIFDYLPGAAS
;
A
#
# COMPACT_ATOMS: atom_id res chain seq x y z
N GLY A 1 1.18 5.35 31.07
CA GLY A 1 1.69 5.05 29.72
C GLY A 1 0.58 5.02 28.68
N LYS A 2 0.92 4.73 27.43
CA LYS A 2 -0.04 4.64 26.31
C LYS A 2 -0.23 3.20 25.91
N ALA A 3 -1.46 2.85 25.53
CA ALA A 3 -1.82 1.55 24.96
C ALA A 3 -2.33 1.74 23.53
N VAL A 4 -2.23 0.71 22.71
CA VAL A 4 -2.83 0.69 21.37
C VAL A 4 -4.02 -0.25 21.41
N VAL A 5 -5.18 0.24 20.97
CA VAL A 5 -6.38 -0.57 20.75
C VAL A 5 -6.47 -0.88 19.27
N GLN A 6 -6.70 -2.13 18.94
CA GLN A 6 -6.77 -2.62 17.56
C GLN A 6 -8.12 -3.29 17.32
N ALA A 7 -8.73 -2.96 16.18
CA ALA A 7 -9.93 -3.63 15.70
C ALA A 7 -9.61 -4.51 14.49
N TYR A 8 -10.10 -5.71 14.52
CA TYR A 8 -9.97 -6.68 13.45
C TYR A 8 -11.34 -7.12 12.95
N LEU A 9 -11.41 -7.49 11.71
CA LEU A 9 -12.63 -8.01 11.11
C LEU A 9 -12.39 -9.40 10.53
N SER A 10 -13.24 -10.35 10.89
CA SER A 10 -13.33 -11.65 10.25
C SER A 10 -14.52 -11.66 9.31
N CYS A 11 -14.24 -11.65 8.01
CA CYS A 11 -15.25 -11.58 6.96
C CYS A 11 -15.98 -12.92 6.75
N PRO A 12 -17.20 -12.93 6.18
CA PRO A 12 -17.88 -14.15 5.79
C PRO A 12 -17.00 -15.02 4.88
N ALA A 13 -16.97 -16.31 5.14
CA ALA A 13 -16.31 -17.30 4.29
C ALA A 13 -17.34 -17.93 3.35
N GLY A 14 -17.73 -17.20 2.32
CA GLY A 14 -18.69 -17.64 1.31
C GLY A 14 -18.00 -18.28 0.11
N SER A 15 -18.01 -17.58 -1.02
CA SER A 15 -17.40 -18.08 -2.26
C SER A 15 -15.89 -17.90 -2.30
N PHE A 16 -15.34 -16.99 -1.49
CA PHE A 16 -13.93 -16.63 -1.49
C PHE A 16 -13.22 -17.04 -0.21
N VAL A 17 -11.94 -17.39 -0.34
CA VAL A 17 -11.08 -17.65 0.80
C VAL A 17 -10.78 -16.33 1.51
N LYS A 18 -11.02 -16.31 2.82
CA LYS A 18 -10.78 -15.13 3.66
C LYS A 18 -9.77 -15.46 4.76
N PRO A 19 -8.94 -14.49 5.16
CA PRO A 19 -8.11 -14.64 6.34
C PRO A 19 -8.97 -14.77 7.60
N TYR A 20 -8.40 -15.37 8.64
CA TYR A 20 -9.08 -15.50 9.94
C TYR A 20 -9.55 -14.14 10.46
N GLN A 21 -8.71 -13.12 10.35
CA GLN A 21 -9.00 -11.74 10.72
C GLN A 21 -8.05 -10.77 10.00
N GLN A 22 -8.50 -9.56 9.73
CA GLN A 22 -7.74 -8.45 9.16
C GLN A 22 -7.81 -7.24 10.08
N LEU A 23 -6.70 -6.50 10.21
CA LEU A 23 -6.70 -5.24 10.96
C LEU A 23 -7.44 -4.17 10.16
N VAL A 24 -8.53 -3.64 10.72
CA VAL A 24 -9.37 -2.63 10.05
C VAL A 24 -9.25 -1.25 10.67
N ALA A 25 -8.88 -1.16 11.95
CA ALA A 25 -8.62 0.12 12.60
C ALA A 25 -7.71 -0.05 13.81
N TYR A 26 -7.02 1.02 14.17
CA TYR A 26 -6.29 1.10 15.42
C TYR A 26 -6.23 2.54 15.92
N ALA A 27 -6.11 2.71 17.22
CA ALA A 27 -5.87 4.01 17.81
C ALA A 27 -5.04 3.88 19.09
N LYS A 28 -4.33 4.94 19.41
CA LYS A 28 -3.49 5.00 20.59
C LYS A 28 -4.17 5.83 21.67
N THR A 29 -4.21 5.32 22.90
CA THR A 29 -4.74 6.06 24.03
C THR A 29 -3.90 7.31 24.32
N PRO A 30 -4.46 8.33 24.99
CA PRO A 30 -3.65 9.33 25.67
C PRO A 30 -2.75 8.67 26.70
N ASP A 31 -1.86 9.43 27.30
CA ASP A 31 -1.02 8.92 28.40
C ASP A 31 -1.89 8.71 29.65
N LEU A 32 -1.95 7.45 30.11
CA LEU A 32 -2.78 7.02 31.24
C LEU A 32 -1.91 6.73 32.44
N GLY A 33 -2.26 7.28 33.58
CA GLY A 33 -1.72 6.92 34.87
C GLY A 33 -2.32 5.59 35.40
N PRO A 34 -1.80 5.04 36.49
CA PRO A 34 -2.36 3.83 37.08
C PRO A 34 -3.85 3.98 37.41
N GLY A 35 -4.66 3.04 36.95
CA GLY A 35 -6.12 3.02 37.20
C GLY A 35 -6.93 3.99 36.35
N GLN A 36 -6.31 4.76 35.47
CA GLN A 36 -7.03 5.63 34.54
C GLN A 36 -7.58 4.85 33.33
N THR A 37 -8.72 5.30 32.83
CA THR A 37 -9.37 4.79 31.61
C THR A 37 -9.54 5.91 30.59
N ALA A 38 -9.61 5.56 29.33
CA ALA A 38 -9.96 6.47 28.25
C ALA A 38 -10.86 5.77 27.24
N GLU A 39 -11.74 6.55 26.62
CA GLU A 39 -12.48 6.10 25.44
C GLU A 39 -11.64 6.36 24.19
N VAL A 40 -11.71 5.41 23.27
CA VAL A 40 -10.99 5.47 21.99
C VAL A 40 -12.00 5.20 20.89
N GLU A 41 -12.08 6.10 19.92
CA GLU A 41 -12.91 5.90 18.73
C GLU A 41 -12.10 5.22 17.64
N LEU A 42 -12.63 4.14 17.09
CA LEU A 42 -12.09 3.42 15.93
C LEU A 42 -13.07 3.55 14.76
N ARG A 43 -12.58 3.96 13.62
CA ARG A 43 -13.37 4.09 12.39
C ARG A 43 -12.77 3.25 11.29
N PHE A 44 -13.60 2.52 10.57
CA PHE A 44 -13.23 1.76 9.39
C PHE A 44 -14.39 1.78 8.38
N ASP A 45 -14.04 1.56 7.13
CA ASP A 45 -15.02 1.40 6.06
C ASP A 45 -15.11 -0.09 5.71
N LEU A 46 -16.32 -0.67 5.83
CA LEU A 46 -16.50 -2.09 5.50
C LEU A 46 -16.17 -2.40 4.04
N ARG A 47 -16.26 -1.41 3.15
CA ARG A 47 -15.94 -1.57 1.72
C ARG A 47 -14.46 -1.88 1.46
N ASP A 48 -13.57 -1.51 2.38
CA ASP A 48 -12.13 -1.85 2.29
C ASP A 48 -11.89 -3.36 2.39
N GLU A 49 -12.86 -4.10 2.95
CA GLU A 49 -12.84 -5.57 3.08
C GLU A 49 -13.48 -6.30 1.89
N SER A 50 -13.78 -5.58 0.82
CA SER A 50 -14.33 -6.16 -0.41
C SER A 50 -13.35 -7.10 -1.10
N THR A 51 -13.87 -8.05 -1.84
CA THR A 51 -13.10 -9.03 -2.61
C THR A 51 -13.38 -8.86 -4.09
N PHE A 52 -12.33 -8.96 -4.90
CA PHE A 52 -12.50 -8.96 -6.34
C PHE A 52 -13.15 -10.27 -6.81
N ASP A 53 -14.26 -10.14 -7.51
CA ASP A 53 -14.96 -11.24 -8.15
C ASP A 53 -14.69 -11.22 -9.65
N GLU A 54 -13.89 -12.18 -10.11
CA GLU A 54 -13.54 -12.31 -11.53
C GLU A 54 -14.76 -12.53 -12.43
N SER A 55 -15.79 -13.18 -11.90
CA SER A 55 -17.00 -13.50 -12.66
C SER A 55 -17.81 -12.26 -13.01
N THR A 56 -17.86 -11.30 -12.11
CA THR A 56 -18.55 -10.02 -12.32
C THR A 56 -17.61 -8.91 -12.80
N GLY A 57 -16.30 -9.07 -12.60
CA GLY A 57 -15.29 -8.08 -12.91
C GLY A 57 -15.35 -6.85 -12.01
N GLY A 58 -15.67 -7.06 -10.72
CA GLY A 58 -15.81 -6.00 -9.73
C GLY A 58 -15.49 -6.44 -8.32
N TYR A 59 -15.50 -5.50 -7.39
CA TYR A 59 -15.34 -5.78 -5.98
C TYR A 59 -16.68 -5.93 -5.31
N ILE A 60 -16.82 -6.94 -4.48
CA ILE A 60 -18.05 -7.27 -3.75
C ILE A 60 -17.81 -7.42 -2.25
N LEU A 61 -18.81 -7.08 -1.46
CA LEU A 61 -18.98 -7.54 -0.09
C LEU A 61 -19.93 -8.74 -0.07
N GLU A 62 -19.47 -9.87 0.43
CA GLU A 62 -20.31 -11.06 0.51
C GLU A 62 -21.35 -10.93 1.62
N ALA A 63 -22.56 -11.45 1.39
CA ALA A 63 -23.58 -11.58 2.41
C ALA A 63 -23.07 -12.45 3.57
N GLY A 64 -23.49 -12.13 4.77
CA GLY A 64 -23.18 -12.89 5.98
C GLY A 64 -22.71 -12.05 7.14
N ASP A 65 -22.17 -12.71 8.14
CA ASP A 65 -21.75 -12.11 9.40
C ASP A 65 -20.27 -11.72 9.35
N TYR A 66 -20.01 -10.47 9.58
CA TYR A 66 -18.68 -9.89 9.79
C TYR A 66 -18.45 -9.81 11.31
N ILE A 67 -17.47 -10.55 11.80
CA ILE A 67 -17.20 -10.61 13.25
C ILE A 67 -16.13 -9.56 13.56
N LEU A 68 -16.52 -8.56 14.35
CA LEU A 68 -15.59 -7.55 14.86
C LEU A 68 -14.88 -8.07 16.09
N LEU A 69 -13.56 -8.08 16.06
CA LEU A 69 -12.71 -8.43 17.19
C LEU A 69 -11.96 -7.19 17.67
N VAL A 70 -11.76 -7.07 18.96
CA VAL A 70 -11.03 -5.95 19.57
C VAL A 70 -10.01 -6.49 20.56
N GLY A 71 -8.82 -5.90 20.54
CA GLY A 71 -7.73 -6.28 21.44
C GLY A 71 -6.56 -5.32 21.35
N ASP A 72 -5.46 -5.68 21.96
CA ASP A 72 -4.18 -4.96 21.87
C ASP A 72 -3.22 -5.57 20.84
N SER A 73 -3.55 -6.76 20.37
CA SER A 73 -2.81 -7.48 19.32
C SER A 73 -3.71 -8.47 18.59
N SER A 74 -3.26 -8.97 17.44
CA SER A 74 -3.97 -10.03 16.69
C SER A 74 -4.09 -11.34 17.47
N ALA A 75 -3.22 -11.58 18.44
CA ALA A 75 -3.25 -12.81 19.25
C ALA A 75 -4.25 -12.74 20.41
N THR A 76 -4.58 -11.54 20.86
CA THR A 76 -5.44 -11.30 22.05
C THR A 76 -6.79 -10.71 21.68
N ALA A 77 -7.00 -10.33 20.41
CA ALA A 77 -8.26 -9.80 19.94
C ALA A 77 -9.38 -10.84 20.11
N ALA A 78 -10.48 -10.41 20.73
CA ALA A 78 -11.65 -11.24 21.01
C ALA A 78 -12.90 -10.66 20.34
N PRO A 79 -13.89 -11.48 19.96
CA PRO A 79 -15.14 -11.04 19.39
C PRO A 79 -15.85 -10.03 20.28
N ALA A 80 -16.24 -8.90 19.71
CA ALA A 80 -16.91 -7.78 20.38
C ALA A 80 -18.28 -7.46 19.81
N ALA A 81 -18.47 -7.66 18.50
CA ALA A 81 -19.74 -7.45 17.83
C ALA A 81 -19.84 -8.30 16.55
N VAL A 82 -21.05 -8.46 16.05
CA VAL A 82 -21.36 -9.05 14.75
C VAL A 82 -22.07 -8.01 13.90
N ILE A 83 -21.61 -7.84 12.67
CA ILE A 83 -22.22 -6.98 11.66
C ILE A 83 -22.76 -7.88 10.55
N THR A 84 -24.06 -7.95 10.39
CA THR A 84 -24.70 -8.80 9.38
C THR A 84 -25.02 -7.99 8.13
N LEU A 85 -24.53 -8.44 6.99
CA LEU A 85 -24.91 -7.96 5.66
C LEU A 85 -25.85 -8.98 5.03
N PRO A 86 -27.14 -8.64 4.82
CA PRO A 86 -28.14 -9.62 4.40
C PRO A 86 -27.97 -10.12 2.97
N GLU A 87 -27.40 -9.30 2.08
CA GLU A 87 -27.22 -9.63 0.68
C GLU A 87 -25.83 -9.20 0.19
N THR A 88 -25.27 -9.95 -0.76
CA THR A 88 -24.01 -9.59 -1.42
C THR A 88 -24.17 -8.30 -2.21
N VAL A 89 -23.25 -7.36 -2.02
CA VAL A 89 -23.29 -6.02 -2.63
C VAL A 89 -22.06 -5.78 -3.48
N SER A 90 -22.24 -5.29 -4.71
CA SER A 90 -21.15 -4.75 -5.51
C SER A 90 -20.77 -3.37 -4.99
N VAL A 91 -19.50 -3.20 -4.60
CA VAL A 91 -18.98 -1.94 -4.06
C VAL A 91 -18.13 -1.16 -5.04
N GLU A 92 -17.58 -1.84 -6.05
CA GLU A 92 -16.77 -1.19 -7.08
C GLU A 92 -16.82 -1.97 -8.40
N ASP A 93 -16.93 -1.27 -9.51
CA ASP A 93 -16.81 -1.86 -10.84
C ASP A 93 -15.34 -1.71 -11.30
N ALA A 94 -14.68 -2.81 -11.58
CA ALA A 94 -13.32 -2.84 -12.07
C ALA A 94 -13.28 -3.22 -13.56
N ARG A 95 -12.20 -2.84 -14.22
CA ARG A 95 -11.92 -3.25 -15.60
C ARG A 95 -10.66 -4.11 -15.61
N PRO A 96 -10.79 -5.44 -15.51
CA PRO A 96 -9.64 -6.32 -15.58
C PRO A 96 -8.93 -6.14 -16.94
N ILE A 97 -7.61 -6.01 -16.89
CA ILE A 97 -6.76 -5.83 -18.09
C ILE A 97 -6.71 -7.13 -18.89
N ASP A 98 -6.67 -8.26 -18.19
CA ASP A 98 -6.60 -9.60 -18.79
C ASP A 98 -7.75 -10.45 -18.25
N ARG A 99 -8.67 -10.82 -19.14
CA ARG A 99 -9.83 -11.69 -18.82
C ARG A 99 -9.62 -13.14 -19.25
N GLU A 100 -8.57 -13.42 -20.01
CA GLU A 100 -8.34 -14.74 -20.60
C GLU A 100 -7.46 -15.63 -19.71
N ARG A 101 -6.82 -15.07 -18.71
CA ARG A 101 -5.87 -15.76 -17.84
C ARG A 101 -6.56 -16.37 -16.64
N THR A 102 -6.89 -17.63 -16.71
CA THR A 102 -7.32 -18.43 -15.56
C THR A 102 -6.09 -18.91 -14.77
N VAL A 103 -5.96 -18.48 -13.54
CA VAL A 103 -4.98 -19.02 -12.60
C VAL A 103 -5.67 -20.04 -11.71
N GLN A 104 -5.09 -21.23 -11.61
CA GLN A 104 -5.62 -22.24 -10.68
C GLN A 104 -5.30 -21.79 -9.25
N GLU A 105 -6.32 -21.43 -8.51
CA GLU A 105 -6.17 -21.03 -7.11
C GLU A 105 -6.02 -22.24 -6.19
N ILE A 106 -5.14 -22.12 -5.22
CA ILE A 106 -5.08 -23.04 -4.08
C ILE A 106 -6.17 -22.61 -3.10
N ARG A 107 -7.23 -23.37 -3.01
CA ARG A 107 -8.31 -23.11 -2.03
C ARG A 107 -7.91 -23.66 -0.67
N LEU A 108 -7.71 -22.75 0.27
CA LEU A 108 -7.54 -23.08 1.68
C LEU A 108 -8.89 -23.03 2.38
N GLU A 109 -9.04 -23.82 3.42
CA GLU A 109 -10.22 -23.72 4.29
C GLU A 109 -10.14 -22.44 5.13
N SER A 110 -11.15 -21.59 5.02
CA SER A 110 -11.25 -20.38 5.83
C SER A 110 -11.69 -20.74 7.25
N LYS A 111 -10.87 -20.39 8.23
CA LYS A 111 -11.24 -20.51 9.65
C LYS A 111 -11.81 -19.18 10.13
N ARG A 112 -12.79 -19.25 11.01
CA ARG A 112 -13.43 -18.08 11.60
C ARG A 112 -13.45 -18.17 13.13
N PRO A 113 -13.49 -17.03 13.85
CA PRO A 113 -13.67 -17.02 15.29
C PRO A 113 -15.03 -17.60 15.70
N ASP A 114 -15.06 -18.28 16.82
CA ASP A 114 -16.32 -18.63 17.48
C ASP A 114 -16.99 -17.35 17.99
N VAL A 115 -18.30 -17.25 17.81
CA VAL A 115 -19.10 -16.09 18.23
C VAL A 115 -19.79 -16.43 19.56
N PRO A 116 -19.37 -15.83 20.70
CA PRO A 116 -20.05 -16.01 21.97
C PRO A 116 -21.48 -15.49 21.91
N GLU A 117 -22.35 -16.09 22.72
CA GLU A 117 -23.71 -15.60 22.90
C GLU A 117 -23.73 -14.21 23.56
N GLY A 118 -24.71 -13.38 23.19
CA GLY A 118 -24.95 -12.10 23.83
C GLY A 118 -24.09 -10.95 23.32
N LEU A 119 -23.35 -11.13 22.22
CA LEU A 119 -22.65 -10.01 21.55
C LEU A 119 -23.64 -9.02 20.91
N LEU A 120 -23.18 -7.80 20.72
CA LEU A 120 -23.92 -6.82 19.94
C LEU A 120 -24.05 -7.27 18.49
N HIS A 121 -25.28 -7.32 17.98
CA HIS A 121 -25.58 -7.58 16.58
C HIS A 121 -26.06 -6.30 15.90
N LEU A 122 -25.42 -5.95 14.81
CA LEU A 122 -25.76 -4.83 13.95
C LEU A 122 -26.13 -5.36 12.57
N GLU A 123 -27.28 -4.97 12.03
CA GLU A 123 -27.69 -5.29 10.68
C GLU A 123 -27.46 -4.09 9.77
N LEU A 124 -26.68 -4.29 8.71
CA LEU A 124 -26.49 -3.28 7.68
C LEU A 124 -27.62 -3.38 6.66
N LYS A 125 -28.18 -2.25 6.30
CA LYS A 125 -29.09 -2.19 5.16
C LYS A 125 -28.26 -2.18 3.88
N THR A 126 -28.54 -3.08 2.97
CA THR A 126 -27.89 -3.18 1.66
C THR A 126 -27.83 -1.84 0.93
N GLY A 127 -28.90 -1.02 1.04
CA GLY A 127 -28.96 0.30 0.43
C GLY A 127 -28.02 1.36 1.03
N ASP A 128 -27.45 1.13 2.22
CA ASP A 128 -26.51 2.04 2.86
C ASP A 128 -25.06 1.81 2.38
N VAL A 129 -24.82 0.69 1.70
CA VAL A 129 -23.53 0.37 1.11
C VAL A 129 -23.44 0.97 -0.29
N HIS A 130 -22.87 2.16 -0.39
CA HIS A 130 -22.72 2.85 -1.66
C HIS A 130 -21.47 2.41 -2.42
N LYS A 131 -21.57 2.32 -3.76
CA LYS A 131 -20.41 2.03 -4.59
C LYS A 131 -19.32 3.09 -4.44
N ILE A 132 -18.07 2.62 -4.37
CA ILE A 132 -16.89 3.48 -4.49
C ILE A 132 -16.83 3.98 -5.93
N ARG A 133 -16.73 5.28 -6.09
CA ARG A 133 -16.47 5.91 -7.38
C ARG A 133 -15.13 6.61 -7.30
N HIS A 134 -14.15 6.05 -7.97
CA HIS A 134 -12.89 6.74 -8.16
C HIS A 134 -13.10 7.83 -9.22
N SER A 135 -13.15 9.08 -8.80
CA SER A 135 -12.96 10.16 -9.76
C SER A 135 -11.46 10.37 -9.91
N PHE A 136 -10.93 10.11 -11.08
CA PHE A 136 -9.59 10.54 -11.47
C PHE A 136 -9.54 12.03 -11.83
N GLU A 137 -10.51 12.80 -11.37
CA GLU A 137 -10.42 14.26 -11.41
C GLU A 137 -9.32 14.64 -10.41
N PRO A 138 -8.13 15.04 -10.88
CA PRO A 138 -7.05 15.42 -9.99
C PRO A 138 -7.53 16.59 -9.14
N ASP A 139 -7.31 16.54 -7.82
CA ASP A 139 -7.35 17.72 -6.99
C ASP A 139 -6.63 18.85 -7.72
N GLY A 140 -7.10 20.11 -7.59
CA GLY A 140 -6.54 21.24 -8.34
C GLY A 140 -5.02 21.38 -8.31
N GLN A 141 -4.33 20.71 -7.38
CA GLN A 141 -2.87 20.62 -7.32
C GLN A 141 -2.24 19.82 -8.49
N TRP A 142 -2.91 18.82 -9.03
CA TRP A 142 -2.43 18.03 -10.17
C TRP A 142 -2.49 18.79 -11.49
N ASN A 143 -3.29 19.83 -11.58
CA ASN A 143 -3.39 20.68 -12.77
C ASN A 143 -2.08 21.45 -13.05
N VAL A 144 -1.23 21.65 -12.04
CA VAL A 144 0.08 22.34 -12.20
C VAL A 144 0.99 21.56 -13.17
N TYR A 145 0.90 20.25 -13.22
CA TYR A 145 1.76 19.40 -14.06
C TYR A 145 1.14 19.02 -15.39
N LYS A 146 -0.13 19.36 -15.61
CA LYS A 146 -0.89 18.96 -16.80
C LYS A 146 -0.22 19.43 -18.10
N ASP A 147 0.28 20.64 -18.10
CA ASP A 147 0.92 21.24 -19.28
C ASP A 147 2.26 20.57 -19.58
N ILE A 148 3.03 20.22 -18.55
CA ILE A 148 4.30 19.50 -18.70
C ILE A 148 4.04 18.12 -19.29
N VAL A 149 3.07 17.38 -18.74
CA VAL A 149 2.70 16.05 -19.23
C VAL A 149 2.15 16.11 -20.66
N ALA A 150 1.42 17.16 -21.02
CA ALA A 150 0.91 17.35 -22.38
C ALA A 150 2.01 17.59 -23.43
N MET A 151 3.12 18.17 -23.04
CA MET A 151 4.28 18.38 -23.92
C MET A 151 5.13 17.13 -24.14
N MET A 152 4.98 16.12 -23.29
CA MET A 152 5.72 14.86 -23.36
C MET A 152 5.18 13.94 -24.45
N ASP A 153 6.08 13.26 -25.17
CA ASP A 153 5.69 12.17 -26.04
C ASP A 153 5.39 10.87 -25.25
N ALA A 154 4.98 9.83 -25.97
CA ALA A 154 4.61 8.56 -25.33
C ALA A 154 5.82 7.86 -24.66
N THR A 155 7.01 7.97 -25.27
CA THR A 155 8.24 7.36 -24.74
C THR A 155 8.66 8.04 -23.44
N GLU A 156 8.64 9.37 -23.42
CA GLU A 156 8.97 10.15 -22.24
C GLU A 156 8.02 9.89 -21.06
N ARG A 157 6.71 9.72 -21.33
CA ARG A 157 5.73 9.33 -20.30
C ARG A 157 6.01 7.93 -19.76
N VAL A 158 6.41 6.99 -20.64
CA VAL A 158 6.78 5.64 -20.22
C VAL A 158 8.07 5.67 -19.39
N GLU A 159 9.07 6.49 -19.74
CA GLU A 159 10.29 6.67 -18.95
C GLU A 159 9.99 7.15 -17.52
N LEU A 160 9.04 8.08 -17.35
CA LEU A 160 8.61 8.51 -16.02
C LEU A 160 8.00 7.38 -15.19
N LEU A 161 7.22 6.51 -15.82
CA LEU A 161 6.56 5.38 -15.14
C LEU A 161 7.55 4.26 -14.80
N LEU A 162 8.50 3.98 -15.68
CA LEU A 162 9.49 2.91 -15.50
C LEU A 162 10.66 3.34 -14.61
N GLY A 163 10.97 4.65 -14.60
CA GLY A 163 12.20 5.15 -13.99
C GLY A 163 13.45 4.76 -14.78
N ALA A 164 14.57 5.26 -14.34
CA ALA A 164 15.87 5.02 -14.99
C ALA A 164 16.63 3.80 -14.46
N GLY A 165 16.06 3.12 -13.47
CA GLY A 165 16.62 1.89 -12.88
C GLY A 165 17.94 2.11 -12.14
N MET A 166 18.59 0.99 -11.82
CA MET A 166 19.88 0.95 -11.14
C MET A 166 21.02 1.04 -12.17
N HIS A 167 21.81 2.10 -12.11
CA HIS A 167 22.96 2.27 -12.99
C HIS A 167 24.27 1.97 -12.25
N PHE A 168 24.80 0.78 -12.41
CA PHE A 168 26.19 0.49 -12.02
C PHE A 168 27.20 1.20 -12.93
N PHE A 169 26.77 1.53 -14.15
CA PHE A 169 27.57 2.25 -15.13
C PHE A 169 26.74 3.42 -15.64
N ALA A 170 27.14 4.63 -15.33
CA ALA A 170 26.46 5.81 -15.87
C ALA A 170 26.52 5.80 -17.39
N PHE A 171 25.36 5.82 -18.02
CA PHE A 171 25.27 6.14 -19.44
C PHE A 171 25.57 7.63 -19.63
N LYS A 172 26.08 7.97 -20.82
CA LYS A 172 26.44 9.33 -21.19
C LYS A 172 25.29 10.31 -20.90
N GLY A 173 25.49 11.18 -19.92
CA GLY A 173 24.51 12.23 -19.56
C GLY A 173 23.65 11.95 -18.32
N SER A 174 23.75 10.80 -17.69
CA SER A 174 23.00 10.54 -16.44
C SER A 174 23.82 10.98 -15.23
N PHE A 175 23.29 11.92 -14.46
CA PHE A 175 23.82 12.28 -13.15
C PHE A 175 23.24 11.33 -12.13
N THR A 176 23.96 10.26 -11.82
CA THR A 176 23.52 9.27 -10.82
C THR A 176 24.51 9.21 -9.69
N VAL A 177 24.01 9.02 -8.48
CA VAL A 177 24.86 8.73 -7.33
C VAL A 177 25.30 7.28 -7.43
N PRO A 178 26.61 7.00 -7.53
CA PRO A 178 27.08 5.61 -7.59
C PRO A 178 26.65 4.80 -6.39
N GLY A 179 26.16 3.58 -6.64
CA GLY A 179 25.65 2.68 -5.59
C GLY A 179 24.21 2.92 -5.19
N ASN A 180 23.49 3.86 -5.80
CA ASN A 180 22.07 4.04 -5.56
C ASN A 180 21.25 2.84 -6.10
N ALA A 181 20.06 2.62 -5.54
CA ALA A 181 19.16 1.56 -5.96
C ALA A 181 18.47 1.86 -7.28
N ALA A 182 18.11 3.13 -7.51
CA ALA A 182 17.42 3.57 -8.72
C ALA A 182 17.46 5.09 -8.90
N ASN A 183 17.00 5.55 -10.07
CA ASN A 183 16.73 6.94 -10.35
C ASN A 183 15.35 7.08 -11.00
N THR A 184 14.67 8.20 -10.76
CA THR A 184 13.31 8.41 -11.27
C THR A 184 13.27 8.76 -12.76
N SER A 185 14.28 9.45 -13.27
CA SER A 185 14.41 9.76 -14.71
C SER A 185 15.86 9.98 -15.07
N SER A 186 16.20 9.96 -16.36
CA SER A 186 17.56 10.21 -16.83
C SER A 186 17.72 11.49 -17.65
N ASN A 187 16.79 11.79 -18.54
CA ASN A 187 16.96 12.82 -19.56
C ASN A 187 15.93 13.95 -19.51
N LEU A 188 14.86 13.78 -18.73
CA LEU A 188 13.71 14.71 -18.73
C LEU A 188 14.01 16.08 -18.10
N MET A 189 15.13 16.22 -17.38
CA MET A 189 15.55 17.50 -16.82
C MET A 189 15.86 18.53 -17.89
N LYS A 190 16.47 18.10 -18.99
CA LYS A 190 16.89 19.01 -20.06
C LYS A 190 15.71 19.56 -20.84
N ASP A 191 14.77 18.70 -21.18
CA ASP A 191 13.70 19.02 -22.12
C ASP A 191 12.42 19.47 -21.40
N HIS A 192 12.18 18.99 -20.19
CA HIS A 192 10.96 19.28 -19.40
C HIS A 192 11.23 19.82 -18.00
N GLN A 193 12.49 20.04 -17.62
CA GLN A 193 12.89 20.50 -16.28
C GLN A 193 12.45 19.57 -15.14
N ILE A 194 12.28 18.28 -15.43
CA ILE A 194 11.93 17.26 -14.44
C ILE A 194 13.22 16.68 -13.86
N PRO A 195 13.52 16.92 -12.57
CA PRO A 195 14.74 16.44 -11.94
C PRO A 195 14.74 14.92 -11.78
N SER A 196 15.89 14.31 -11.96
CA SER A 196 16.08 12.91 -11.56
C SER A 196 16.38 12.84 -10.07
N VAL A 197 15.58 12.06 -9.34
CA VAL A 197 15.77 11.80 -7.93
C VAL A 197 16.45 10.44 -7.77
N SER A 198 17.58 10.42 -7.05
CA SER A 198 18.28 9.17 -6.73
C SER A 198 17.63 8.50 -5.52
N LEU A 199 17.34 7.22 -5.66
CA LEU A 199 16.76 6.38 -4.62
C LEU A 199 17.85 5.46 -4.06
N ALA A 200 17.93 5.33 -2.76
CA ALA A 200 18.88 4.45 -2.09
C ALA A 200 18.14 3.46 -1.17
N ASP A 201 18.74 2.29 -0.96
CA ASP A 201 18.21 1.31 -0.04
C ASP A 201 18.18 1.87 1.39
N GLY A 202 17.06 1.70 2.09
CA GLY A 202 16.82 2.21 3.44
C GLY A 202 16.92 1.16 4.55
N PRO A 203 16.33 -0.05 4.41
CA PRO A 203 16.16 -0.98 5.54
C PRO A 203 17.46 -1.45 6.21
N ALA A 204 18.53 -1.57 5.43
CA ALA A 204 19.86 -1.95 5.94
C ALA A 204 20.82 -0.75 6.08
N GLY A 205 20.30 0.46 6.04
CA GLY A 205 21.07 1.70 5.97
C GLY A 205 21.30 2.18 4.54
N LEU A 206 21.72 3.44 4.41
CA LEU A 206 21.99 4.06 3.13
C LEU A 206 23.24 3.44 2.49
N ARG A 207 23.10 2.91 1.28
CA ARG A 207 24.19 2.34 0.50
C ARG A 207 24.51 3.23 -0.68
N ILE A 208 25.58 3.98 -0.59
CA ILE A 208 26.16 4.76 -1.68
C ILE A 208 27.66 4.51 -1.74
N LEU A 209 28.29 4.71 -2.89
CA LEU A 209 29.71 4.68 -3.00
C LEU A 209 30.29 5.99 -2.46
N GLU A 210 31.22 5.89 -1.51
CA GLU A 210 31.85 7.05 -0.87
C GLU A 210 32.63 7.89 -1.86
N GLU A 211 33.34 7.22 -2.77
CA GLU A 211 34.14 7.88 -3.79
C GLU A 211 33.96 7.27 -5.17
N SER A 212 33.91 8.10 -6.17
CA SER A 212 33.85 7.67 -7.57
C SER A 212 34.55 8.67 -8.48
N VAL A 213 34.97 8.21 -9.66
CA VAL A 213 35.53 9.04 -10.71
C VAL A 213 34.62 9.01 -11.93
N GLN A 214 34.18 10.18 -12.35
CA GLN A 214 33.45 10.35 -13.60
C GLN A 214 34.41 10.70 -14.74
N TYR A 215 34.41 9.89 -15.77
CA TYR A 215 35.19 10.17 -16.99
C TYR A 215 34.41 11.12 -17.92
N ARG A 216 35.18 11.85 -18.79
CA ARG A 216 34.57 12.69 -19.84
C ARG A 216 33.61 11.91 -20.76
N SER A 217 33.74 10.58 -20.85
CA SER A 217 32.85 9.71 -21.60
C SER A 217 31.50 9.48 -20.90
N GLY A 218 31.27 10.07 -19.73
CA GLY A 218 30.10 9.84 -18.91
C GLY A 218 30.13 8.53 -18.09
N LYS A 219 31.20 7.74 -18.18
CA LYS A 219 31.36 6.53 -17.37
C LYS A 219 31.81 6.90 -15.96
N ILE A 220 31.16 6.34 -14.96
CA ILE A 220 31.57 6.43 -13.57
C ILE A 220 32.27 5.13 -13.19
N LYS A 221 33.43 5.22 -12.55
CA LYS A 221 34.12 4.09 -11.94
C LYS A 221 34.36 4.39 -10.48
N PRO A 222 34.10 3.43 -9.57
CA PRO A 222 34.49 3.58 -8.19
C PRO A 222 36.03 3.64 -8.10
N LEU A 223 36.55 4.43 -7.17
CA LEU A 223 37.95 4.40 -6.83
C LEU A 223 38.34 3.06 -6.22
N LYS A 224 39.61 2.69 -6.34
CA LYS A 224 40.11 1.35 -6.03
C LYS A 224 39.79 0.88 -4.61
N ASN A 225 39.58 1.82 -3.67
CA ASN A 225 39.26 1.57 -2.26
C ASN A 225 37.77 1.78 -1.94
N ALA A 226 36.99 2.32 -2.86
CA ALA A 226 35.58 2.65 -2.64
C ALA A 226 34.62 1.44 -2.79
N ILE A 227 35.09 0.36 -3.42
CA ILE A 227 34.27 -0.84 -3.64
C ILE A 227 33.97 -1.62 -2.34
N SER A 228 34.80 -1.44 -1.32
CA SER A 228 34.69 -2.18 -0.06
C SER A 228 33.97 -1.42 1.05
N ILE A 229 33.59 -0.16 0.82
CA ILE A 229 33.04 0.69 1.88
C ILE A 229 31.60 1.04 1.51
N PHE A 230 30.68 0.29 2.09
CA PHE A 230 29.29 0.71 2.20
C PHE A 230 29.13 1.35 3.57
N ASP A 231 29.09 2.68 3.60
CA ASP A 231 28.71 3.37 4.81
C ASP A 231 27.23 3.19 5.08
N TYR A 232 26.93 2.50 6.17
CA TYR A 232 25.59 2.48 6.71
C TYR A 232 25.41 3.76 7.52
N LEU A 233 24.59 4.69 7.05
CA LEU A 233 24.14 5.78 7.91
C LEU A 233 23.05 5.23 8.84
N PRO A 234 23.32 5.10 10.15
CA PRO A 234 22.31 4.69 11.08
C PRO A 234 21.28 5.79 11.22
N GLY A 235 20.03 5.50 11.04
CA GLY A 235 18.93 6.44 11.33
C GLY A 235 17.89 6.64 10.26
N ALA A 236 17.93 5.92 9.16
CA ALA A 236 16.82 5.95 8.18
C ALA A 236 15.66 5.02 8.55
N ALA A 237 15.74 4.36 9.70
CA ALA A 237 14.65 3.56 10.26
C ALA A 237 14.06 4.30 11.48
N SER A 238 13.16 5.24 11.21
CA SER A 238 12.25 5.79 12.23
C SER A 238 10.85 5.96 11.64
#